data_a387ca714a1a7ef4f095812580543d6e
#
_entry.id   a387ca714a1a7ef4f095812580543d6e
#
_cell.length_a   1.000
_cell.length_b   1.000
_cell.length_c   1.000
_cell.angle_alpha   90.00
_cell.angle_beta   90.00
_cell.angle_gamma   90.00
#
_symmetry.space_group_name_H-M   'P 1'
#
loop_
_entity.id
_entity.type
_entity.pdbx_description
1 polymer ?
#
loop_
_entity_poly.entity_id
_entity_poly.type
_entity_poly.pdbx_seq_one_letter_code
_entity_poly.pdbx_strand_id
1 'polypeptide(L)'
;MEQFEKLHEKYLSKVDRRLVIDLFLRLRENPNDKPMYTLETFTEEGTNNEEIRNDVIQKTGMAPQFFDKGTHIVVHHKLDYDLLKYINDHPKVVEIRGTYMGSMASIGASYESSADTRRGER
;
A
#
# COMPACT_ATOMS: atom_id res chain seq x y z
N MET A 1 -13.53 -7.39 16.84
CA MET A 1 -12.10 -7.34 16.55
C MET A 1 -11.43 -8.69 16.56
N GLU A 2 -12.02 -9.66 17.20
CA GLU A 2 -11.45 -11.01 17.23
C GLU A 2 -11.26 -11.57 15.83
N GLN A 3 -12.21 -11.34 14.93
CA GLN A 3 -12.10 -11.82 13.56
C GLN A 3 -10.95 -11.14 12.82
N PHE A 4 -10.76 -9.84 13.05
CA PHE A 4 -9.63 -9.13 12.45
C PHE A 4 -8.29 -9.68 12.93
N GLU A 5 -8.21 -9.99 14.22
CA GLU A 5 -6.98 -10.52 14.79
C GLU A 5 -6.65 -11.88 14.21
N LYS A 6 -7.65 -12.74 14.07
CA LYS A 6 -7.44 -14.06 13.48
C LYS A 6 -7.02 -13.95 12.02
N LEU A 7 -7.68 -13.07 11.27
CA LEU A 7 -7.34 -12.85 9.86
C LEU A 7 -5.92 -12.35 9.73
N HIS A 8 -5.56 -11.39 10.58
CA HIS A 8 -4.23 -10.81 10.56
C HIS A 8 -3.16 -11.88 10.83
N GLU A 9 -3.36 -12.66 11.89
CA GLU A 9 -2.38 -13.68 12.26
C GLU A 9 -2.22 -14.74 11.17
N LYS A 10 -3.31 -15.14 10.55
CA LYS A 10 -3.29 -16.26 9.63
C LYS A 10 -2.85 -15.88 8.22
N TYR A 11 -3.31 -14.72 7.74
CA TYR A 11 -3.15 -14.37 6.33
C TYR A 11 -2.30 -13.14 6.08
N LEU A 12 -2.27 -12.21 7.01
CA LEU A 12 -1.58 -10.94 6.83
C LEU A 12 -0.67 -10.65 8.01
N SER A 13 0.10 -11.66 8.42
CA SER A 13 0.90 -11.58 9.64
C SER A 13 1.98 -10.51 9.60
N LYS A 14 2.43 -10.13 8.40
CA LYS A 14 3.49 -9.13 8.25
C LYS A 14 2.94 -7.72 8.15
N VAL A 15 1.64 -7.55 8.04
CA VAL A 15 0.99 -6.26 7.83
C VAL A 15 0.66 -5.63 9.17
N ASP A 16 0.93 -4.32 9.28
CA ASP A 16 0.53 -3.54 10.46
C ASP A 16 -0.99 -3.69 10.66
N ARG A 17 -1.38 -4.02 11.88
CA ARG A 17 -2.80 -4.22 12.22
C ARG A 17 -3.65 -3.01 11.85
N ARG A 18 -3.13 -1.81 12.07
CA ARG A 18 -3.88 -0.59 11.77
C ARG A 18 -4.18 -0.47 10.30
N LEU A 19 -3.24 -0.89 9.44
CA LEU A 19 -3.48 -0.89 8.00
C LEU A 19 -4.58 -1.88 7.63
N VAL A 20 -4.53 -3.08 8.19
CA VAL A 20 -5.53 -4.10 7.90
C VAL A 20 -6.93 -3.60 8.29
N ILE A 21 -7.05 -3.05 9.49
CA ILE A 21 -8.34 -2.56 9.98
C ILE A 21 -8.84 -1.40 9.12
N ASP A 22 -7.96 -0.46 8.81
CA ASP A 22 -8.34 0.71 8.01
C ASP A 22 -8.85 0.28 6.63
N LEU A 23 -8.11 -0.59 5.96
CA LEU A 23 -8.49 -1.03 4.63
C LEU A 23 -9.82 -1.77 4.65
N PHE A 24 -9.98 -2.71 5.59
CA PHE A 24 -11.19 -3.53 5.63
C PHE A 24 -12.41 -2.71 5.97
N LEU A 25 -12.30 -1.73 6.86
CA LEU A 25 -13.43 -0.86 7.18
C LEU A 25 -13.84 -0.02 5.98
N ARG A 26 -12.87 0.49 5.23
CA ARG A 26 -13.18 1.28 4.04
C ARG A 26 -13.87 0.44 2.98
N LEU A 27 -13.37 -0.76 2.74
CA LEU A 27 -13.97 -1.64 1.74
C LEU A 27 -15.32 -2.16 2.18
N ARG A 28 -15.54 -2.29 3.49
CA ARG A 28 -16.84 -2.71 4.02
C ARG A 28 -17.88 -1.62 3.80
N GLU A 29 -17.52 -0.37 4.01
CA GLU A 29 -18.44 0.75 3.80
C GLU A 29 -18.74 0.98 2.33
N ASN A 30 -17.71 0.80 1.49
CA ASN A 30 -17.87 0.99 0.07
C ASN A 30 -17.03 -0.05 -0.66
N PRO A 31 -17.65 -1.19 -1.03
CA PRO A 31 -16.89 -2.27 -1.68
C PRO A 31 -16.28 -1.89 -3.02
N ASN A 32 -16.77 -0.82 -3.63
CA ASN A 32 -16.25 -0.34 -4.91
C ASN A 32 -15.20 0.76 -4.74
N ASP A 33 -14.86 1.08 -3.51
CA ASP A 33 -13.84 2.08 -3.26
C ASP A 33 -12.49 1.59 -3.76
N LYS A 34 -11.65 2.54 -4.14
CA LYS A 34 -10.28 2.24 -4.55
C LYS A 34 -9.36 3.11 -3.73
N PRO A 35 -9.18 2.76 -2.46
CA PRO A 35 -8.40 3.61 -1.57
C PRO A 35 -6.93 3.60 -1.94
N MET A 36 -6.37 4.80 -2.00
CA MET A 36 -4.95 4.99 -2.28
C MET A 36 -4.17 5.00 -0.98
N TYR A 37 -3.08 4.27 -0.98
CA TYR A 37 -2.20 4.20 0.18
C TYR A 37 -0.76 4.45 -0.23
N THR A 38 0.00 5.03 0.67
CA THR A 38 1.44 4.96 0.61
C THR A 38 1.82 3.68 1.35
N LEU A 39 2.36 2.72 0.62
CA LEU A 39 2.77 1.44 1.19
C LEU A 39 4.26 1.45 1.44
N GLU A 40 4.65 1.09 2.66
CA GLU A 40 6.04 0.94 3.04
C GLU A 40 6.29 -0.52 3.34
N THR A 41 7.13 -1.13 2.52
CA THR A 41 7.47 -2.54 2.64
C THR A 41 8.91 -2.67 3.07
N PHE A 42 9.14 -3.45 4.11
CA PHE A 42 10.48 -3.66 4.65
C PHE A 42 10.92 -5.08 4.33
N THR A 43 12.13 -5.22 3.80
CA THR A 43 12.65 -6.51 3.37
C THR A 43 13.94 -6.84 4.09
N GLU A 44 14.36 -8.11 3.99
CA GLU A 44 15.62 -8.56 4.53
C GLU A 44 16.78 -7.95 3.76
N GLU A 45 17.92 -7.80 4.43
CA GLU A 45 19.14 -7.34 3.77
C GLU A 45 19.55 -8.32 2.68
N GLY A 46 20.14 -7.79 1.61
CA GLY A 46 20.60 -8.63 0.53
C GLY A 46 19.52 -9.08 -0.42
N THR A 47 18.30 -8.56 -0.25
CA THR A 47 17.20 -8.88 -1.16
C THR A 47 17.47 -8.29 -2.54
N ASN A 48 17.11 -9.04 -3.58
CA ASN A 48 17.32 -8.59 -4.96
C ASN A 48 16.32 -7.49 -5.31
N ASN A 49 16.80 -6.25 -5.27
CA ASN A 49 15.93 -5.09 -5.50
C ASN A 49 15.43 -5.00 -6.93
N GLU A 50 16.20 -5.47 -7.89
CA GLU A 50 15.77 -5.45 -9.28
C GLU A 50 14.56 -6.34 -9.49
N GLU A 51 14.59 -7.52 -8.89
CA GLU A 51 13.48 -8.46 -8.98
C GLU A 51 12.21 -7.87 -8.34
N ILE A 52 12.38 -7.28 -7.17
CA ILE A 52 11.26 -6.65 -6.47
C ILE A 52 10.71 -5.47 -7.27
N ARG A 53 11.60 -4.67 -7.82
CA ARG A 53 11.22 -3.53 -8.63
C ARG A 53 10.37 -3.96 -9.82
N ASN A 54 10.81 -5.01 -10.51
CA ASN A 54 10.09 -5.51 -11.67
C ASN A 54 8.72 -6.07 -11.26
N ASP A 55 8.67 -6.78 -10.14
CA ASP A 55 7.41 -7.31 -9.61
C ASP A 55 6.43 -6.20 -9.29
N VAL A 56 6.89 -5.15 -8.62
CA VAL A 56 6.02 -4.04 -8.23
C VAL A 56 5.50 -3.33 -9.47
N ILE A 57 6.37 -3.07 -10.43
CA ILE A 57 5.96 -2.41 -11.67
C ILE A 57 4.91 -3.25 -12.40
N GLN A 58 5.11 -4.55 -12.44
CA GLN A 58 4.18 -5.44 -13.13
C GLN A 58 2.82 -5.46 -12.43
N LYS A 59 2.81 -5.42 -11.10
CA LYS A 59 1.57 -5.50 -10.34
C LYS A 59 0.84 -4.18 -10.24
N THR A 60 1.56 -3.07 -10.19
CA THR A 60 0.96 -1.78 -9.90
C THR A 60 1.07 -0.78 -11.05
N GLY A 61 1.98 -1.03 -11.99
CA GLY A 61 2.25 -0.08 -13.06
C GLY A 61 3.13 1.08 -12.63
N MET A 62 3.62 1.06 -11.39
CA MET A 62 4.40 2.16 -10.83
C MET A 62 5.71 1.67 -10.28
N ALA A 63 6.77 2.44 -10.52
CA ALA A 63 8.08 2.09 -10.00
C ALA A 63 8.16 2.45 -8.52
N PRO A 64 8.66 1.54 -7.68
CA PRO A 64 8.83 1.85 -6.27
C PRO A 64 10.08 2.68 -6.04
N GLN A 65 10.12 3.34 -4.87
CA GLN A 65 11.32 4.03 -4.41
C GLN A 65 11.99 3.17 -3.34
N PHE A 66 13.30 3.11 -3.38
CA PHE A 66 14.07 2.28 -2.45
C PHE A 66 14.89 3.16 -1.51
N PHE A 67 14.89 2.80 -0.24
CA PHE A 67 15.65 3.47 0.80
C PHE A 67 16.42 2.44 1.62
N ASP A 68 17.35 2.90 2.44
CA ASP A 68 18.09 2.06 3.38
C ASP A 68 18.72 0.85 2.68
N LYS A 69 19.43 1.13 1.60
CA LYS A 69 20.12 0.12 0.81
C LYS A 69 19.16 -0.94 0.26
N GLY A 70 17.92 -0.50 0.00
CA GLY A 70 16.94 -1.38 -0.63
C GLY A 70 16.08 -2.18 0.32
N THR A 71 16.24 -1.99 1.62
CA THR A 71 15.41 -2.74 2.60
C THR A 71 14.12 -2.02 2.94
N HIS A 72 13.93 -0.80 2.46
CA HIS A 72 12.73 -0.02 2.70
C HIS A 72 12.20 0.45 1.35
N ILE A 73 11.05 -0.07 0.96
CA ILE A 73 10.47 0.16 -0.37
C ILE A 73 9.18 0.93 -0.21
N VAL A 74 9.03 2.01 -0.97
CA VAL A 74 7.84 2.86 -0.88
C VAL A 74 7.15 2.89 -2.24
N VAL A 75 5.85 2.66 -2.26
CA VAL A 75 5.04 2.76 -3.47
C VAL A 75 3.70 3.38 -3.12
N HIS A 76 3.16 4.18 -4.03
CA HIS A 76 1.84 4.79 -3.89
C HIS A 76 0.90 4.11 -4.86
N HIS A 77 -0.15 3.48 -4.36
CA HIS A 77 -1.06 2.76 -5.24
C HIS A 77 -2.38 2.47 -4.53
N LYS A 78 -3.39 2.21 -5.33
CA LYS A 78 -4.64 1.71 -4.77
C LYS A 78 -4.39 0.34 -4.14
N LEU A 79 -5.06 0.09 -3.04
CA LEU A 79 -4.82 -1.12 -2.27
C LEU A 79 -6.10 -1.94 -2.18
N ASP A 80 -5.96 -3.24 -2.36
CA ASP A 80 -7.03 -4.18 -2.07
C ASP A 80 -6.42 -5.39 -1.36
N TYR A 81 -7.27 -6.33 -0.97
CA TYR A 81 -6.81 -7.49 -0.24
C TYR A 81 -5.81 -8.31 -1.05
N ASP A 82 -6.08 -8.48 -2.34
CA ASP A 82 -5.24 -9.34 -3.18
C ASP A 82 -3.81 -8.80 -3.29
N LEU A 83 -3.68 -7.49 -3.50
CA LEU A 83 -2.36 -6.88 -3.57
C LEU A 83 -1.63 -6.98 -2.24
N LEU A 84 -2.33 -6.69 -1.15
CA LEU A 84 -1.75 -6.75 0.18
C LEU A 84 -1.28 -8.16 0.51
N LYS A 85 -2.10 -9.16 0.18
CA LYS A 85 -1.77 -10.56 0.41
C LYS A 85 -0.57 -10.98 -0.43
N TYR A 86 -0.51 -10.54 -1.67
CA TYR A 86 0.61 -10.84 -2.55
C TYR A 86 1.93 -10.34 -1.94
N ILE A 87 1.93 -9.11 -1.46
CA ILE A 87 3.13 -8.54 -0.85
C ILE A 87 3.47 -9.27 0.46
N ASN A 88 2.44 -9.55 1.27
CA ASN A 88 2.64 -10.24 2.53
C ASN A 88 3.27 -11.61 2.35
N ASP A 89 2.90 -12.30 1.28
CA ASP A 89 3.36 -13.66 1.05
C ASP A 89 4.76 -13.73 0.43
N HIS A 90 5.32 -12.60 0.07
CA HIS A 90 6.67 -12.58 -0.49
C HIS A 90 7.67 -12.98 0.60
N PRO A 91 8.52 -14.01 0.36
CA PRO A 91 9.37 -14.55 1.41
C PRO A 91 10.40 -13.57 1.97
N LYS A 92 10.78 -12.56 1.20
CA LYS A 92 11.78 -11.60 1.64
C LYS A 92 11.18 -10.40 2.37
N VAL A 93 9.87 -10.30 2.38
CA VAL A 93 9.19 -9.20 3.08
C VAL A 93 9.12 -9.50 4.57
N VAL A 94 9.44 -8.52 5.38
CA VAL A 94 9.44 -8.64 6.83
C VAL A 94 8.26 -7.93 7.45
N GLU A 95 7.94 -6.74 6.96
CA GLU A 95 6.90 -5.92 7.53
C GLU A 95 6.30 -5.02 6.46
N ILE A 96 4.99 -4.75 6.57
CA ILE A 96 4.28 -3.86 5.67
C ILE A 96 3.50 -2.84 6.50
N ARG A 97 3.68 -1.56 6.18
CA ARG A 97 2.92 -0.47 6.77
C ARG A 97 2.27 0.33 5.67
N GLY A 98 1.28 1.13 6.02
CA GLY A 98 0.63 1.95 5.01
C GLY A 98 -0.07 3.14 5.62
N THR A 99 -0.21 4.19 4.81
CA THR A 99 -0.91 5.41 5.20
C THR A 99 -1.93 5.73 4.12
N TYR A 100 -3.17 5.95 4.54
CA TYR A 100 -4.25 6.26 3.61
C TYR A 100 -4.04 7.64 2.99
N MET A 101 -4.25 7.73 1.67
CA MET A 101 -4.08 8.96 0.91
C MET A 101 -5.36 9.46 0.27
N GLY A 102 -6.45 8.70 0.37
CA GLY A 102 -7.71 9.08 -0.25
C GLY A 102 -8.18 8.04 -1.24
N SER A 103 -9.37 8.24 -1.81
CA SER A 103 -9.85 7.36 -2.86
C SER A 103 -9.36 7.87 -4.21
N MET A 104 -9.46 7.03 -5.24
CA MET A 104 -9.10 7.45 -6.59
C MET A 104 -9.89 8.68 -7.02
N ALA A 105 -11.20 8.69 -6.72
CA ALA A 105 -12.05 9.82 -7.08
C ALA A 105 -11.63 11.07 -6.34
N SER A 106 -11.35 10.98 -5.05
CA SER A 106 -10.94 12.13 -4.25
C SER A 106 -9.60 12.68 -4.73
N ILE A 107 -8.67 11.81 -5.05
CA ILE A 107 -7.37 12.23 -5.53
C ILE A 107 -7.49 12.92 -6.87
N GLY A 108 -8.33 12.40 -7.76
CA GLY A 108 -8.56 13.04 -9.04
C GLY A 108 -9.14 14.43 -8.88
N ALA A 109 -10.12 14.58 -8.01
CA ALA A 109 -10.73 15.89 -7.74
C ALA A 109 -9.70 16.84 -7.14
N SER A 110 -8.86 16.36 -6.25
CA SER A 110 -7.82 17.19 -5.64
C SER A 110 -6.83 17.69 -6.68
N TYR A 111 -6.43 16.84 -7.59
CA TYR A 111 -5.52 17.24 -8.64
C TYR A 111 -6.12 18.29 -9.54
N GLU A 112 -7.37 18.13 -9.89
CA GLU A 112 -8.07 19.11 -10.73
C GLU A 112 -8.17 20.46 -10.02
N SER A 113 -8.52 20.43 -8.75
CA SER A 113 -8.57 21.65 -7.96
C SER A 113 -7.22 22.32 -7.89
N SER A 114 -6.19 21.55 -7.65
CA SER A 114 -4.83 22.08 -7.56
C SER A 114 -4.41 22.70 -8.86
N ALA A 115 -4.72 22.07 -9.97
CA ALA A 115 -4.35 22.61 -11.27
C ALA A 115 -5.03 23.94 -11.52
N ASP A 116 -6.27 24.07 -11.06
CA ASP A 116 -7.04 25.30 -11.26
C ASP A 116 -6.57 26.43 -10.37
N THR A 117 -6.26 26.12 -9.13
CA THR A 117 -5.94 27.12 -8.16
C THR A 117 -4.49 27.46 -8.07
N ARG A 118 -3.73 26.54 -8.28
CA ARG A 118 -2.41 26.46 -7.97
C ARG A 118 -1.71 27.54 -7.57
N ARG A 119 -2.10 27.37 -6.92
CA ARG A 119 -1.90 27.30 -6.26
C ARG A 119 -1.49 27.09 -5.43
N GLY A 120 -1.48 26.93 -5.08
CA GLY A 120 -1.25 26.40 -4.32
C GLY A 120 -1.68 26.46 -3.22
N GLU A 121 -2.36 26.53 -3.07
CA GLU A 121 -2.78 26.43 -2.12
C GLU A 121 -2.86 25.68 -1.56
N ARG A 122 -2.70 25.50 -1.51
CA ARG A 122 -2.74 24.81 -0.82
C ARG A 122 -2.17 24.65 -0.20
#